data_6bab04e86efff3059630cfe0282ca83e
#
_entry.id   6bab04e86efff3059630cfe0282ca83e
#
_cell.length_a   1.000
_cell.length_b   1.000
_cell.length_c   1.000
_cell.angle_alpha   90.00
_cell.angle_beta   90.00
_cell.angle_gamma   90.00
#
_symmetry.space_group_name_H-M   'P 1'
#
loop_
_entity.id
_entity.type
_entity.pdbx_description
1 polymer ?
#
loop_
_entity_poly.entity_id
_entity_poly.type
_entity_poly.pdbx_seq_one_letter_code
_entity_poly.pdbx_strand_id
1 'polypeptide(L)'
;AHPERTFDVGIAEQHGVTLPSDREGFILHLPQLFTVWSEGGLEGVPESFADFEARVSEVLHEIAAGEGRALVVTSGGVIGMAMRVTMALDLPVMAHACLPIRNASLHRFQPLATGLALTQFNATPHLDQRDRQHAWTHL
;
A
#
# COMPACT_ATOMS: atom_id res chain seq x y z
N ALA A 1 4.46 24.09 0.06
CA ALA A 1 3.32 23.24 0.43
C ALA A 1 3.49 21.88 -0.25
N HIS A 2 3.41 20.80 0.52
CA HIS A 2 3.45 19.47 -0.06
C HIS A 2 2.16 19.24 -0.86
N PRO A 3 2.22 18.75 -2.12
CA PRO A 3 1.03 18.45 -2.92
C PRO A 3 0.06 17.50 -2.21
N GLU A 4 0.60 16.59 -1.41
CA GLU A 4 -0.14 15.62 -0.61
C GLU A 4 -1.07 16.26 0.42
N ARG A 5 -0.63 17.33 1.08
CA ARG A 5 -1.47 18.05 2.06
C ARG A 5 -2.63 18.78 1.43
N THR A 6 -2.43 19.34 0.24
CA THR A 6 -3.50 20.02 -0.49
C THR A 6 -4.56 19.03 -1.00
N PHE A 7 -4.11 17.84 -1.37
CA PHE A 7 -4.97 16.74 -1.80
C PHE A 7 -5.87 16.24 -0.65
N ASP A 8 -5.31 15.99 0.52
CA ASP A 8 -6.06 15.52 1.69
C ASP A 8 -7.14 16.51 2.15
N VAL A 9 -6.85 17.81 2.10
CA VAL A 9 -7.84 18.85 2.42
C VAL A 9 -9.02 18.82 1.45
N GLY A 10 -8.75 18.70 0.15
CA GLY A 10 -9.79 18.59 -0.86
C GLY A 10 -10.70 17.38 -0.67
N ILE A 11 -10.14 16.23 -0.30
CA ILE A 11 -10.90 15.01 -0.01
C ILE A 11 -11.82 15.20 1.21
N ALA A 12 -11.30 15.74 2.29
CA ALA A 12 -12.06 15.96 3.50
C ALA A 12 -13.25 16.90 3.27
N GLU A 13 -13.06 17.97 2.52
CA GLU A 13 -14.11 18.92 2.17
C GLU A 13 -15.20 18.32 1.27
N GLN A 14 -14.83 17.51 0.26
CA GLN A 14 -15.75 16.91 -0.69
C GLN A 14 -16.61 15.80 -0.09
N HIS A 15 -16.08 15.02 0.83
CA HIS A 15 -16.73 13.79 1.32
C HIS A 15 -17.04 13.81 2.82
N GLY A 16 -16.85 14.93 3.49
CA GLY A 16 -17.09 15.06 4.93
C GLY A 16 -16.17 14.16 5.78
N VAL A 17 -15.04 13.76 5.22
CA VAL A 17 -14.05 12.95 5.92
C VAL A 17 -13.17 13.86 6.76
N THR A 18 -13.06 13.59 8.06
CA THR A 18 -12.19 14.36 8.94
C THR A 18 -10.74 13.98 8.72
N LEU A 19 -9.89 14.98 8.46
CA LEU A 19 -8.44 14.75 8.37
C LEU A 19 -7.89 14.28 9.71
N PRO A 20 -7.08 13.20 9.72
CA PRO A 20 -6.48 12.70 10.94
C PRO A 20 -5.47 13.70 11.49
N SER A 21 -5.57 13.98 12.78
CA SER A 21 -4.57 14.76 13.52
C SER A 21 -3.56 13.87 14.25
N ASP A 22 -3.85 12.58 14.32
CA ASP A 22 -3.05 11.58 15.02
C ASP A 22 -3.05 10.24 14.29
N ARG A 23 -2.32 9.29 14.82
CA ARG A 23 -2.19 7.95 14.23
C ARG A 23 -3.50 7.16 14.24
N GLU A 24 -4.31 7.27 15.29
CA GLU A 24 -5.59 6.56 15.38
C GLU A 24 -6.55 7.08 14.31
N GLY A 25 -6.63 8.40 14.14
CA GLY A 25 -7.39 9.02 13.07
C GLY A 25 -6.95 8.57 11.69
N PHE A 26 -5.64 8.42 11.45
CA PHE A 26 -5.11 7.91 10.19
C PHE A 26 -5.53 6.45 9.93
N ILE A 27 -5.49 5.60 10.95
CA ILE A 27 -5.94 4.20 10.84
C ILE A 27 -7.41 4.11 10.40
N LEU A 28 -8.26 4.97 10.97
CA LEU A 28 -9.68 5.02 10.60
C LEU A 28 -9.91 5.67 9.23
N HIS A 29 -9.07 6.61 8.84
CA HIS A 29 -9.19 7.39 7.63
C HIS A 29 -8.77 6.61 6.37
N LEU A 30 -7.72 5.81 6.44
CA LEU A 30 -7.14 5.13 5.27
C LEU A 30 -8.15 4.24 4.50
N PRO A 31 -8.99 3.42 5.14
CA PRO A 31 -10.01 2.65 4.44
C PRO A 31 -11.04 3.52 3.71
N GLN A 32 -11.44 4.65 4.32
CA GLN A 32 -12.37 5.60 3.71
C GLN A 32 -11.74 6.26 2.47
N LEU A 33 -10.48 6.63 2.56
CA LEU A 33 -9.72 7.22 1.47
C LEU A 33 -9.65 6.28 0.26
N PHE A 34 -9.32 5.03 0.47
CA PHE A 34 -9.29 4.03 -0.60
C PHE A 34 -10.67 3.81 -1.22
N THR A 35 -11.72 3.77 -0.42
CA THR A 35 -13.09 3.63 -0.91
C THR A 35 -13.46 4.81 -1.81
N VAL A 36 -13.28 6.03 -1.34
CA VAL A 36 -13.59 7.26 -2.11
C VAL A 36 -12.78 7.31 -3.40
N TRP A 37 -11.50 6.97 -3.35
CA TRP A 37 -10.64 6.92 -4.53
C TRP A 37 -11.11 5.86 -5.53
N SER A 38 -11.49 4.67 -5.07
CA SER A 38 -11.97 3.59 -5.94
C SER A 38 -13.28 3.91 -6.64
N GLU A 39 -14.13 4.74 -6.02
CA GLU A 39 -15.40 5.21 -6.56
C GLU A 39 -15.24 6.42 -7.49
N GLY A 40 -14.01 6.89 -7.71
CA GLY A 40 -13.74 8.06 -8.54
C GLY A 40 -14.11 9.40 -7.89
N GLY A 41 -14.27 9.40 -6.57
CA GLY A 41 -14.69 10.57 -5.80
C GLY A 41 -13.59 11.60 -5.55
N LEU A 42 -12.36 11.34 -5.99
CA LEU A 42 -11.23 12.24 -5.81
C LEU A 42 -10.96 13.02 -7.08
N GLU A 43 -11.15 14.34 -7.01
CA GLU A 43 -10.79 15.23 -8.10
C GLU A 43 -9.30 15.64 -8.02
N GLY A 44 -8.68 15.83 -9.18
CA GLY A 44 -7.31 16.30 -9.28
C GLY A 44 -6.23 15.29 -8.89
N VAL A 45 -6.59 14.01 -8.74
CA VAL A 45 -5.62 12.95 -8.53
C VAL A 45 -4.81 12.70 -9.80
N PRO A 46 -3.49 12.48 -9.67
CA PRO A 46 -2.63 12.19 -10.82
C PRO A 46 -2.91 10.82 -11.47
N GLU A 47 -3.56 9.91 -10.74
CA GLU A 47 -3.84 8.54 -11.17
C GLU A 47 -5.17 8.07 -10.55
N SER A 48 -6.03 7.44 -11.33
CA SER A 48 -7.23 6.78 -10.81
C SER A 48 -6.86 5.51 -10.05
N PHE A 49 -7.74 5.05 -9.16
CA PHE A 49 -7.53 3.78 -8.46
C PHE A 49 -7.43 2.59 -9.43
N ALA A 50 -8.27 2.58 -10.47
CA ALA A 50 -8.25 1.53 -11.49
C ALA A 50 -6.93 1.51 -12.28
N ASP A 51 -6.39 2.68 -12.63
CA ASP A 51 -5.10 2.77 -13.32
C ASP A 51 -3.95 2.34 -12.42
N PHE A 52 -4.00 2.71 -11.14
CA PHE A 52 -3.04 2.24 -10.14
C PHE A 52 -3.05 0.72 -10.00
N GLU A 53 -4.23 0.10 -9.88
CA GLU A 53 -4.39 -1.35 -9.81
C GLU A 53 -3.86 -2.03 -11.08
N ALA A 54 -4.22 -1.51 -12.26
CA ALA A 54 -3.75 -2.03 -13.55
C ALA A 54 -2.22 -1.94 -13.68
N ARG A 55 -1.65 -0.80 -13.34
CA ARG A 55 -0.20 -0.58 -13.40
C ARG A 55 0.57 -1.53 -12.49
N VAL A 56 0.13 -1.72 -11.26
CA VAL A 56 0.77 -2.65 -10.33
C VAL A 56 0.62 -4.09 -10.83
N SER A 57 -0.56 -4.46 -11.32
CA SER A 57 -0.80 -5.79 -11.90
C SER A 57 0.11 -6.09 -13.09
N GLU A 58 0.24 -5.15 -14.03
CA GLU A 58 1.11 -5.31 -15.21
C GLU A 58 2.58 -5.51 -14.81
N VAL A 59 3.08 -4.68 -13.90
CA VAL A 59 4.47 -4.79 -13.42
C VAL A 59 4.71 -6.13 -12.71
N LEU A 60 3.77 -6.59 -11.90
CA LEU A 60 3.88 -7.90 -11.26
C LEU A 60 3.93 -9.05 -12.26
N HIS A 61 3.10 -9.00 -13.31
CA HIS A 61 3.12 -10.00 -14.38
C HIS A 61 4.44 -9.97 -15.15
N GLU A 62 4.95 -8.79 -15.48
CA GLU A 62 6.23 -8.63 -16.17
C GLU A 62 7.38 -9.20 -15.33
N ILE A 63 7.44 -8.88 -14.05
CA ILE A 63 8.47 -9.40 -13.14
C ILE A 63 8.34 -10.92 -12.99
N ALA A 64 7.13 -11.44 -12.83
CA ALA A 64 6.89 -12.87 -12.67
C ALA A 64 7.24 -13.69 -13.93
N ALA A 65 7.11 -13.10 -15.13
CA ALA A 65 7.49 -13.71 -16.39
C ALA A 65 9.02 -13.68 -16.65
N GLY A 66 9.76 -12.87 -15.91
CA GLY A 66 11.22 -12.76 -16.03
C GLY A 66 11.97 -13.94 -15.41
N GLU A 67 13.23 -14.04 -15.74
CA GLU A 67 14.13 -15.05 -15.18
C GLU A 67 14.86 -14.52 -13.92
N GLY A 68 15.08 -15.40 -12.94
CA GLY A 68 15.83 -15.07 -11.74
C GLY A 68 15.06 -14.28 -10.71
N ARG A 69 15.80 -13.58 -9.85
CA ARG A 69 15.24 -12.82 -8.74
C ARG A 69 15.18 -11.34 -9.09
N ALA A 70 14.08 -10.69 -8.80
CA ALA A 70 13.91 -9.24 -8.92
C ALA A 70 13.83 -8.60 -7.53
N LEU A 71 14.56 -7.50 -7.34
CA LEU A 71 14.41 -6.63 -6.18
C LEU A 71 13.62 -5.39 -6.60
N VAL A 72 12.51 -5.17 -5.90
CA VAL A 72 11.66 -4.00 -6.13
C VAL A 72 11.69 -3.11 -4.89
N VAL A 73 12.03 -1.84 -5.07
CA VAL A 73 11.99 -0.84 -4.00
C VAL A 73 10.75 0.04 -4.23
N THR A 74 9.86 0.07 -3.25
CA THR A 74 8.57 0.75 -3.40
C THR A 74 7.98 1.22 -2.07
N SER A 75 6.76 1.76 -2.11
CA SER A 75 6.03 2.28 -0.95
C SER A 75 5.02 1.28 -0.39
N GLY A 76 4.54 1.52 0.83
CA GLY A 76 3.54 0.69 1.50
C GLY A 76 2.23 0.56 0.71
N GLY A 77 1.78 1.62 0.05
CA GLY A 77 0.57 1.57 -0.80
C GLY A 77 0.71 0.63 -2.00
N VAL A 78 1.88 0.62 -2.65
CA VAL A 78 2.16 -0.32 -3.75
C VAL A 78 2.26 -1.76 -3.24
N ILE A 79 2.85 -1.97 -2.06
CA ILE A 79 2.88 -3.29 -1.42
C ILE A 79 1.46 -3.79 -1.14
N GLY A 80 0.61 -2.94 -0.57
CA GLY A 80 -0.80 -3.28 -0.33
C GLY A 80 -1.55 -3.61 -1.61
N MET A 81 -1.34 -2.86 -2.68
CA MET A 81 -1.93 -3.14 -3.98
C MET A 81 -1.42 -4.46 -4.58
N ALA A 82 -0.12 -4.75 -4.46
CA ALA A 82 0.45 -6.03 -4.89
C ALA A 82 -0.20 -7.21 -4.14
N MET A 83 -0.45 -7.06 -2.85
CA MET A 83 -1.17 -8.06 -2.05
C MET A 83 -2.62 -8.20 -2.51
N ARG A 84 -3.31 -7.09 -2.77
CA ARG A 84 -4.68 -7.09 -3.27
C ARG A 84 -4.79 -7.84 -4.61
N VAL A 85 -3.95 -7.50 -5.58
CA VAL A 85 -3.94 -8.15 -6.90
C VAL A 85 -3.62 -9.64 -6.80
N THR A 86 -2.67 -10.00 -5.95
CA THR A 86 -2.20 -11.40 -5.81
C THR A 86 -3.18 -12.28 -5.04
N MET A 87 -3.84 -11.74 -4.01
CA MET A 87 -4.72 -12.51 -3.11
C MET A 87 -6.20 -12.16 -3.26
N ALA A 88 -6.57 -11.32 -4.23
CA ALA A 88 -7.95 -10.85 -4.44
C ALA A 88 -8.56 -10.21 -3.18
N LEU A 89 -7.79 -9.38 -2.47
CA LEU A 89 -8.26 -8.69 -1.27
C LEU A 89 -9.28 -7.61 -1.64
N ASP A 90 -10.33 -7.48 -0.86
CA ASP A 90 -11.20 -6.32 -0.94
C ASP A 90 -10.51 -5.05 -0.40
N LEU A 91 -11.10 -3.88 -0.62
CA LEU A 91 -10.50 -2.61 -0.23
C LEU A 91 -10.31 -2.46 1.28
N PRO A 92 -11.29 -2.82 2.14
CA PRO A 92 -11.11 -2.74 3.58
C PRO A 92 -9.96 -3.61 4.09
N VAL A 93 -9.82 -4.82 3.56
CA VAL A 93 -8.75 -5.76 3.93
C VAL A 93 -7.40 -5.24 3.43
N MET A 94 -7.32 -4.74 2.19
CA MET A 94 -6.11 -4.10 1.66
C MET A 94 -5.68 -2.92 2.53
N ALA A 95 -6.59 -2.01 2.87
CA ALA A 95 -6.30 -0.86 3.71
C ALA A 95 -5.77 -1.29 5.08
N HIS A 96 -6.42 -2.29 5.69
CA HIS A 96 -5.98 -2.84 6.96
C HIS A 96 -4.59 -3.47 6.88
N ALA A 97 -4.28 -4.18 5.79
CA ALA A 97 -2.97 -4.79 5.57
C ALA A 97 -1.84 -3.76 5.37
N CYS A 98 -2.15 -2.56 4.87
CA CYS A 98 -1.17 -1.49 4.71
C CYS A 98 -0.68 -0.90 6.05
N LEU A 99 -1.53 -0.89 7.08
CA LEU A 99 -1.27 -0.19 8.35
C LEU A 99 -0.01 -0.67 9.09
N PRO A 100 0.26 -1.98 9.22
CA PRO A 100 1.43 -2.45 9.95
C PRO A 100 2.73 -2.42 9.14
N ILE A 101 2.70 -2.04 7.85
CA ILE A 101 3.89 -2.06 7.00
C ILE A 101 4.94 -1.12 7.57
N ARG A 102 6.10 -1.68 7.91
CA ARG A 102 7.24 -0.94 8.45
C ARG A 102 8.10 -0.40 7.32
N ASN A 103 8.68 0.76 7.54
CA ASN A 103 9.71 1.29 6.64
C ASN A 103 10.90 0.33 6.59
N ALA A 104 11.49 0.18 5.42
CA ALA A 104 12.58 -0.77 5.15
C ALA A 104 12.21 -2.25 5.44
N SER A 105 10.94 -2.60 5.44
CA SER A 105 10.51 -3.99 5.55
C SER A 105 10.68 -4.75 4.24
N LEU A 106 10.78 -6.06 4.36
CA LEU A 106 10.91 -6.99 3.24
C LEU A 106 9.62 -7.78 3.06
N HIS A 107 9.17 -7.86 1.82
CA HIS A 107 8.04 -8.67 1.41
C HIS A 107 8.52 -9.58 0.27
N ARG A 108 8.05 -10.79 0.23
CA ARG A 108 8.46 -11.75 -0.80
C ARG A 108 7.24 -12.35 -1.48
N PHE A 109 7.26 -12.27 -2.79
CA PHE A 109 6.32 -12.99 -3.66
C PHE A 109 7.08 -14.06 -4.42
N GLN A 110 6.47 -15.21 -4.56
CA GLN A 110 7.05 -16.35 -5.27
C GLN A 110 6.11 -16.83 -6.36
N PRO A 111 6.58 -16.97 -7.60
CA PRO A 111 5.78 -17.56 -8.67
C PRO A 111 5.47 -19.03 -8.38
N LEU A 112 4.18 -19.38 -8.52
CA LEU A 112 3.68 -20.75 -8.48
C LEU A 112 2.93 -21.01 -9.78
N ALA A 113 2.58 -22.27 -10.04
CA ALA A 113 1.78 -22.64 -11.22
C ALA A 113 0.40 -21.95 -11.26
N THR A 114 -0.13 -21.58 -10.09
CA THR A 114 -1.44 -20.91 -9.92
C THR A 114 -1.36 -19.38 -9.88
N GLY A 115 -0.18 -18.78 -9.96
CA GLY A 115 0.07 -17.34 -9.85
C GLY A 115 1.13 -17.00 -8.81
N LEU A 116 1.21 -15.72 -8.43
CA LEU A 116 2.12 -15.28 -7.38
C LEU A 116 1.56 -15.60 -5.99
N ALA A 117 2.41 -16.10 -5.12
CA ALA A 117 2.10 -16.31 -3.71
C ALA A 117 2.93 -15.37 -2.83
N LEU A 118 2.29 -14.74 -1.84
CA LEU A 118 2.98 -14.00 -0.79
C LEU A 118 3.59 -14.98 0.20
N THR A 119 4.92 -15.03 0.29
CA THR A 119 5.64 -15.97 1.17
C THR A 119 6.29 -15.29 2.36
N GLN A 120 6.42 -13.96 2.35
CA GLN A 120 6.91 -13.18 3.47
C GLN A 120 6.26 -11.80 3.47
N PHE A 121 5.82 -11.35 4.64
CA PHE A 121 5.19 -10.06 4.83
C PHE A 121 5.84 -9.30 5.98
N ASN A 122 6.19 -8.03 5.74
CA ASN A 122 6.61 -7.07 6.76
C ASN A 122 7.79 -7.55 7.62
N ALA A 123 8.73 -8.27 7.03
CA ALA A 123 9.91 -8.76 7.73
C ALA A 123 10.97 -7.67 7.85
N THR A 124 11.55 -7.57 9.03
CA THR A 124 12.62 -6.62 9.35
C THR A 124 13.80 -7.31 10.05
N PRO A 125 14.41 -8.36 9.45
CA PRO A 125 15.45 -9.16 10.13
C PRO A 125 16.66 -8.31 10.52
N HIS A 126 16.95 -7.26 9.80
CA HIS A 126 18.02 -6.29 10.08
C HIS A 126 17.71 -5.35 11.26
N LEU A 127 16.44 -5.28 11.69
CA LEU A 127 15.97 -4.42 12.79
C LEU A 127 15.39 -5.20 13.97
N ASP A 128 15.31 -6.53 13.90
CA ASP A 128 14.66 -7.37 14.92
C ASP A 128 15.57 -7.63 16.13
N GLN A 129 16.78 -7.11 16.14
CA GLN A 129 17.68 -7.14 17.29
C GLN A 129 17.22 -6.14 18.36
N ARG A 130 17.42 -6.47 19.63
CA ARG A 130 16.96 -5.66 20.77
C ARG A 130 17.46 -4.21 20.72
N ASP A 131 18.67 -3.99 20.27
CA ASP A 131 19.30 -2.68 20.14
C ASP A 131 18.78 -1.86 18.95
N ARG A 132 18.03 -2.47 18.04
CA ARG A 132 17.53 -1.83 16.80
C ARG A 132 16.01 -1.67 16.75
N GLN A 133 15.27 -2.17 17.73
CA GLN A 133 13.80 -2.06 17.74
C GLN A 133 13.28 -0.62 17.76
N HIS A 134 14.05 0.32 18.27
CA HIS A 134 13.73 1.75 18.21
C HIS A 134 13.70 2.32 16.79
N ALA A 135 14.32 1.63 15.82
CA ALA A 135 14.30 2.01 14.41
C ALA A 135 13.06 1.53 13.65
N TRP A 136 12.16 0.80 14.30
CA TRP A 136 10.89 0.43 13.68
C TRP A 136 10.01 1.65 13.52
N THR A 137 9.75 2.01 12.27
CA THR A 137 8.85 3.10 11.91
C THR A 137 7.76 2.61 10.97
N HIS A 138 6.59 3.24 11.09
CA HIS A 138 5.43 2.97 10.27
C HIS A 138 4.93 4.27 9.64
N LEU A 139 3.93 4.16 8.79
CA LEU A 139 3.18 5.32 8.32
C LEU A 139 2.58 6.11 9.48
#